data_ecb8bdf6d28af1fce745d1dd66703e11
#
_entry.id   ecb8bdf6d28af1fce745d1dd66703e11
#
_cell.length_a   1.000
_cell.length_b   1.000
_cell.length_c   1.000
_cell.angle_alpha   90.00
_cell.angle_beta   90.00
_cell.angle_gamma   90.00
#
_symmetry.space_group_name_H-M   'P 1'
#
loop_
_entity.id
_entity.type
_entity.pdbx_description
1 polymer ?
#
loop_
_entity_poly.entity_id
_entity_poly.type
_entity_poly.pdbx_seq_one_letter_code
_entity_poly.pdbx_strand_id
1 'polypeptide(L)'
;NGLEFYDGEVFISVAPDMWRTKDTNYDGKADFKESLSRGYGVHIGFGAHGMSGAKIGPDGRIWWSIGDIGMNVIDKDNKKWKYPNQGVIVRSEIDGTGFEVYSKGLRNTHEFDFDKFGNLIAIDNDADHDGERERLVHLINGSDGGWRINWQFGKYTDPKNNSYKVWIDEKMHIPYWEGQAAYFLPPIINYINGPTGLAYNPGSALSSKWENNFFVSEFRGSPSNSPIHAFELEKDGSSFQLKKSTEIVKGLLPTGIDFGPDGSMYFGDWDLGWNTNKKGRIWKIDTIEKDNKKRILTKNALQQDYKLLDLDSLYNLLSNHDMRVRKKSQFELVKRGNSGLEVFLKRLNDESNQLARIHSIWGLGQLGRQKIGIIEKIKPYLNDQDEEIITQAIKIIGDVKYQIKSDDLIPFLKHKSLRVQLHAIEAIGRIKLKNTVKDIIENIRINNNKDLLLR
;
A
#
# COMPACT_ATOMS: atom_id res chain seq x y z
N ASN A 1 -7.31 -8.27 11.67
CA ASN A 1 -6.03 -7.99 12.34
C ASN A 1 -4.89 -8.21 11.34
N GLY A 2 -3.86 -7.38 11.37
CA GLY A 2 -2.67 -7.49 10.52
C GLY A 2 -1.42 -7.73 11.36
N LEU A 3 -0.44 -8.39 10.74
CA LEU A 3 0.87 -8.66 11.32
C LEU A 3 1.96 -8.30 10.32
N GLU A 4 3.03 -7.68 10.79
CA GLU A 4 4.24 -7.42 10.00
C GLU A 4 5.47 -7.67 10.86
N PHE A 5 6.47 -8.33 10.27
CA PHE A 5 7.76 -8.55 10.92
C PHE A 5 8.84 -7.67 10.29
N TYR A 6 9.53 -6.89 11.11
CA TYR A 6 10.62 -6.04 10.66
C TYR A 6 11.70 -5.88 11.74
N ASP A 7 12.95 -6.15 11.38
CA ASP A 7 14.16 -5.92 12.20
C ASP A 7 14.10 -6.54 13.63
N GLY A 8 13.55 -7.75 13.74
CA GLY A 8 13.42 -8.47 15.01
C GLY A 8 12.21 -8.04 15.84
N GLU A 9 11.31 -7.25 15.29
CA GLU A 9 10.10 -6.76 15.95
C GLU A 9 8.85 -7.23 15.20
N VAL A 10 7.74 -7.37 15.91
CA VAL A 10 6.43 -7.69 15.33
C VAL A 10 5.50 -6.51 15.55
N PHE A 11 4.95 -6.02 14.44
CA PHE A 11 3.92 -4.99 14.43
C PHE A 11 2.55 -5.64 14.33
N ILE A 12 1.61 -5.26 15.20
CA ILE A 12 0.30 -5.88 15.30
C ILE A 12 -0.78 -4.81 15.21
N SER A 13 -1.57 -4.83 14.13
CA SER A 13 -2.73 -3.97 14.01
C SER A 13 -3.95 -4.68 14.61
N VAL A 14 -4.34 -4.29 15.80
CA VAL A 14 -5.52 -4.84 16.51
C VAL A 14 -6.19 -3.76 17.34
N ALA A 15 -7.46 -3.50 17.10
CA ALA A 15 -8.20 -2.47 17.84
C ALA A 15 -8.10 -2.71 19.36
N PRO A 16 -7.91 -1.69 20.18
CA PRO A 16 -7.89 -0.27 19.80
C PRO A 16 -6.50 0.32 19.49
N ASP A 17 -5.46 -0.50 19.36
CA ASP A 17 -4.06 -0.04 19.28
C ASP A 17 -3.33 -0.60 18.04
N MET A 18 -2.36 0.17 17.57
CA MET A 18 -1.27 -0.32 16.75
C MET A 18 -0.08 -0.64 17.64
N TRP A 19 0.27 -1.91 17.74
CA TRP A 19 1.31 -2.41 18.64
C TRP A 19 2.64 -2.63 17.93
N ARG A 20 3.73 -2.30 18.63
CA ARG A 20 5.09 -2.72 18.35
C ARG A 20 5.54 -3.64 19.48
N THR A 21 6.00 -4.85 19.17
CA THR A 21 6.38 -5.87 20.14
C THR A 21 7.72 -6.48 19.78
N LYS A 22 8.43 -6.97 20.77
CA LYS A 22 9.72 -7.66 20.59
C LYS A 22 9.90 -8.74 21.63
N ASP A 23 10.43 -9.87 21.20
CA ASP A 23 11.00 -10.92 22.03
C ASP A 23 12.50 -10.65 22.15
N THR A 24 12.95 -10.17 23.32
CA THR A 24 14.36 -9.77 23.52
C THR A 24 15.22 -10.89 24.09
N ASN A 25 14.59 -11.91 24.66
CA ASN A 25 15.26 -13.05 25.28
C ASN A 25 15.15 -14.35 24.45
N TYR A 26 14.44 -14.32 23.33
CA TYR A 26 14.23 -15.43 22.39
C TYR A 26 13.52 -16.65 22.99
N ASP A 27 12.59 -16.44 23.95
CA ASP A 27 11.79 -17.50 24.56
C ASP A 27 10.46 -17.79 23.82
N GLY A 28 10.20 -17.06 22.73
CA GLY A 28 8.98 -17.15 21.93
C GLY A 28 7.83 -16.30 22.46
N LYS A 29 8.06 -15.42 23.43
CA LYS A 29 7.10 -14.48 23.98
C LYS A 29 7.63 -13.06 23.92
N ALA A 30 6.78 -12.12 23.53
CA ALA A 30 7.15 -10.71 23.53
C ALA A 30 7.25 -10.19 24.98
N ASP A 31 8.42 -9.73 25.37
CA ASP A 31 8.70 -9.07 26.65
C ASP A 31 8.76 -7.54 26.53
N PHE A 32 8.84 -7.00 25.32
CA PHE A 32 8.63 -5.58 25.02
C PHE A 32 7.33 -5.39 24.26
N LYS A 33 6.51 -4.40 24.68
CA LYS A 33 5.27 -4.03 24.04
C LYS A 33 5.02 -2.53 24.16
N GLU A 34 4.82 -1.86 23.04
CA GLU A 34 4.55 -0.44 22.95
C GLU A 34 3.34 -0.17 22.05
N SER A 35 2.41 0.71 22.47
CA SER A 35 1.38 1.23 21.60
C SER A 35 1.93 2.41 20.80
N LEU A 36 1.97 2.28 19.47
CA LEU A 36 2.38 3.35 18.57
C LEU A 36 1.28 4.41 18.40
N SER A 37 0.03 3.97 18.46
CA SER A 37 -1.14 4.84 18.42
C SER A 37 -2.37 4.10 18.92
N ARG A 38 -3.32 4.84 19.53
CA ARG A 38 -4.54 4.28 20.11
C ARG A 38 -5.77 5.10 19.74
N GLY A 39 -6.93 4.41 19.57
CA GLY A 39 -8.21 5.05 19.30
C GLY A 39 -8.90 4.52 18.06
N TYR A 40 -8.59 3.30 17.66
CA TYR A 40 -9.22 2.59 16.55
C TYR A 40 -10.48 1.86 17.04
N GLY A 41 -11.57 1.93 16.24
CA GLY A 41 -12.85 1.36 16.59
C GLY A 41 -13.70 2.31 17.43
N VAL A 42 -14.18 3.41 16.82
CA VAL A 42 -15.05 4.41 17.48
C VAL A 42 -16.45 3.84 17.71
N HIS A 43 -16.91 3.00 16.78
CA HIS A 43 -18.20 2.33 16.87
C HIS A 43 -18.04 0.88 17.30
N ILE A 44 -19.12 0.31 17.88
CA ILE A 44 -19.20 -1.12 18.11
C ILE A 44 -19.15 -1.80 16.75
N GLY A 45 -18.05 -2.51 16.51
CA GLY A 45 -17.76 -3.06 15.20
C GLY A 45 -18.60 -4.26 14.85
N PHE A 46 -18.99 -4.36 13.61
CA PHE A 46 -19.25 -5.64 12.98
C PHE A 46 -17.93 -6.39 12.84
N GLY A 47 -17.94 -7.70 13.03
CA GLY A 47 -16.73 -8.52 12.86
C GLY A 47 -16.08 -8.27 11.51
N ALA A 48 -14.76 -8.20 11.47
CA ALA A 48 -13.93 -7.94 10.30
C ALA A 48 -13.87 -6.48 9.78
N HIS A 49 -14.54 -5.51 10.38
CA HIS A 49 -14.37 -4.08 10.05
C HIS A 49 -13.38 -3.37 10.97
N GLY A 50 -12.59 -4.13 11.70
CA GLY A 50 -11.54 -3.63 12.58
C GLY A 50 -10.27 -3.23 11.86
N MET A 51 -9.20 -3.10 12.64
CA MET A 51 -7.86 -2.90 12.09
C MET A 51 -7.42 -4.13 11.33
N SER A 52 -6.79 -3.88 10.19
CA SER A 52 -6.28 -4.91 9.29
C SER A 52 -5.03 -4.41 8.57
N GLY A 53 -4.39 -5.27 7.81
CA GLY A 53 -3.18 -4.98 7.07
C GLY A 53 -2.09 -4.38 7.96
N ALA A 54 -0.91 -4.88 7.90
CA ALA A 54 0.27 -4.24 8.46
C ALA A 54 1.40 -4.53 7.49
N LYS A 55 2.05 -3.49 6.96
CA LYS A 55 3.12 -3.63 5.97
C LYS A 55 4.19 -2.57 6.19
N ILE A 56 5.45 -2.97 6.13
CA ILE A 56 6.52 -1.99 5.96
C ILE A 56 6.54 -1.56 4.50
N GLY A 57 6.18 -0.29 4.26
CA GLY A 57 6.15 0.30 2.93
C GLY A 57 7.55 0.47 2.31
N PRO A 58 7.62 0.77 1.02
CA PRO A 58 8.88 1.06 0.33
C PRO A 58 9.57 2.32 0.87
N ASP A 59 8.82 3.18 1.53
CA ASP A 59 9.28 4.39 2.23
C ASP A 59 9.86 4.12 3.63
N GLY A 60 9.88 2.85 4.08
CA GLY A 60 10.39 2.43 5.38
C GLY A 60 9.49 2.73 6.56
N ARG A 61 8.26 3.21 6.33
CA ARG A 61 7.24 3.42 7.37
C ARG A 61 6.40 2.17 7.57
N ILE A 62 5.79 2.06 8.74
CA ILE A 62 4.74 1.07 8.98
C ILE A 62 3.40 1.62 8.51
N TRP A 63 2.65 0.80 7.76
CA TRP A 63 1.34 1.11 7.20
C TRP A 63 0.31 0.12 7.72
N TRP A 64 -0.93 0.58 7.95
CA TRP A 64 -2.06 -0.26 8.36
C TRP A 64 -3.38 0.38 7.97
N SER A 65 -4.46 -0.41 8.04
CA SER A 65 -5.82 0.04 7.73
C SER A 65 -6.77 -0.13 8.92
N ILE A 66 -7.88 0.59 8.87
CA ILE A 66 -9.07 0.39 9.71
C ILE A 66 -10.30 0.54 8.83
N GLY A 67 -11.31 -0.30 9.06
CA GLY A 67 -12.61 -0.20 8.40
C GLY A 67 -13.48 0.94 8.93
N ASP A 68 -14.74 1.00 8.49
CA ASP A 68 -15.67 2.10 8.75
C ASP A 68 -16.17 2.20 10.21
N ILE A 69 -15.79 1.28 11.10
CA ILE A 69 -15.90 1.49 12.54
C ILE A 69 -15.03 2.67 13.00
N GLY A 70 -14.14 3.11 12.17
CA GLY A 70 -13.46 4.39 12.24
C GLY A 70 -12.43 4.54 13.33
N MET A 71 -11.86 5.73 13.41
CA MET A 71 -10.86 6.07 14.41
C MET A 71 -11.04 7.46 15.02
N ASN A 72 -10.55 7.61 16.26
CA ASN A 72 -10.37 8.87 16.97
C ASN A 72 -9.03 8.79 17.72
N VAL A 73 -7.95 8.99 16.99
CA VAL A 73 -6.56 8.79 17.43
C VAL A 73 -5.94 10.11 17.86
N ILE A 74 -5.15 10.07 18.91
CA ILE A 74 -4.14 11.09 19.22
C ILE A 74 -2.79 10.40 18.97
N ASP A 75 -2.01 10.95 18.05
CA ASP A 75 -0.70 10.41 17.70
C ASP A 75 0.40 10.82 18.69
N LYS A 76 1.62 10.33 18.50
CA LYS A 76 2.76 10.67 19.35
C LYS A 76 3.19 12.13 19.26
N ASP A 77 2.78 12.84 18.20
CA ASP A 77 3.01 14.27 18.01
C ASP A 77 1.88 15.13 18.62
N ASN A 78 0.98 14.52 19.43
CA ASN A 78 -0.21 15.11 20.06
C ASN A 78 -1.24 15.69 19.07
N LYS A 79 -1.20 15.27 17.81
CA LYS A 79 -2.19 15.66 16.81
C LYS A 79 -3.38 14.73 16.86
N LYS A 80 -4.58 15.31 16.77
CA LYS A 80 -5.85 14.57 16.78
C LYS A 80 -6.32 14.27 15.36
N TRP A 81 -6.67 13.00 15.14
CA TRP A 81 -7.20 12.46 13.89
C TRP A 81 -8.58 11.83 14.14
N LYS A 82 -9.62 12.38 13.53
CA LYS A 82 -11.01 11.97 13.76
C LYS A 82 -11.69 11.57 12.45
N TYR A 83 -11.92 10.27 12.28
CA TYR A 83 -12.57 9.66 11.13
C TYR A 83 -13.57 8.59 11.60
N PRO A 84 -14.75 8.97 12.15
CA PRO A 84 -15.60 8.06 12.90
C PRO A 84 -16.42 7.08 12.06
N ASN A 85 -16.74 7.38 10.80
CA ASN A 85 -17.68 6.60 9.97
C ASN A 85 -17.08 6.27 8.61
N GLN A 86 -15.80 6.01 8.57
CA GLN A 86 -15.08 5.69 7.35
C GLN A 86 -13.81 4.91 7.65
N GLY A 87 -13.45 4.03 6.75
CA GLY A 87 -12.16 3.38 6.74
C GLY A 87 -11.06 4.33 6.25
N VAL A 88 -9.87 4.08 6.73
CA VAL A 88 -8.66 4.82 6.35
C VAL A 88 -7.46 3.89 6.23
N ILE A 89 -6.51 4.27 5.39
CA ILE A 89 -5.15 3.73 5.43
C ILE A 89 -4.24 4.81 6.02
N VAL A 90 -3.46 4.40 6.99
CA VAL A 90 -2.56 5.28 7.75
C VAL A 90 -1.13 4.75 7.71
N ARG A 91 -0.18 5.63 8.01
CA ARG A 91 1.24 5.27 8.15
C ARG A 91 1.91 6.11 9.22
N SER A 92 3.00 5.60 9.78
CA SER A 92 3.90 6.35 10.66
C SER A 92 5.34 5.88 10.49
N GLU A 93 6.30 6.60 11.06
CA GLU A 93 7.62 6.06 11.28
C GLU A 93 7.51 4.82 12.20
N ILE A 94 8.55 3.99 12.22
CA ILE A 94 8.58 2.73 12.99
C ILE A 94 8.37 2.94 14.50
N ASP A 95 8.73 4.11 15.01
CA ASP A 95 8.53 4.52 16.40
C ASP A 95 7.17 5.16 16.67
N GLY A 96 6.32 5.30 15.66
CA GLY A 96 4.97 5.89 15.74
C GLY A 96 4.92 7.40 15.55
N THR A 97 6.06 8.08 15.39
CA THR A 97 6.09 9.52 15.05
C THR A 97 5.69 9.76 13.59
N GLY A 98 5.43 11.02 13.22
CA GLY A 98 5.08 11.36 11.84
C GLY A 98 3.83 10.65 11.31
N PHE A 99 2.85 10.40 12.18
CA PHE A 99 1.58 9.75 11.82
C PHE A 99 0.83 10.53 10.73
N GLU A 100 0.31 9.82 9.75
CA GLU A 100 -0.40 10.40 8.62
C GLU A 100 -1.54 9.50 8.14
N VAL A 101 -2.70 10.11 7.84
CA VAL A 101 -3.75 9.46 7.07
C VAL A 101 -3.40 9.60 5.60
N TYR A 102 -3.13 8.48 4.93
CA TYR A 102 -2.74 8.43 3.52
C TYR A 102 -3.95 8.46 2.60
N SER A 103 -4.94 7.63 2.88
CA SER A 103 -6.22 7.56 2.16
C SER A 103 -7.37 7.44 3.13
N LYS A 104 -8.54 7.98 2.79
CA LYS A 104 -9.75 8.01 3.60
C LYS A 104 -10.99 7.70 2.78
N GLY A 105 -12.14 7.61 3.45
CA GLY A 105 -13.41 7.38 2.77
C GLY A 105 -13.53 5.98 2.18
N LEU A 106 -12.82 5.03 2.75
CA LEU A 106 -12.93 3.61 2.44
C LEU A 106 -13.98 2.97 3.36
N ARG A 107 -14.54 1.83 2.95
CA ARG A 107 -15.43 1.09 3.84
C ARG A 107 -14.66 0.09 4.68
N ASN A 108 -14.01 -0.86 4.05
CA ASN A 108 -13.34 -1.93 4.80
C ASN A 108 -12.21 -2.57 3.97
N THR A 109 -11.12 -1.85 3.84
CA THR A 109 -9.91 -2.39 3.22
C THR A 109 -9.22 -3.32 4.21
N HIS A 110 -9.21 -4.63 3.94
CA HIS A 110 -8.57 -5.62 4.81
C HIS A 110 -7.06 -5.62 4.66
N GLU A 111 -6.58 -5.84 3.44
CA GLU A 111 -5.17 -5.82 3.12
C GLU A 111 -4.91 -4.99 1.86
N PHE A 112 -3.69 -4.54 1.74
CA PHE A 112 -3.17 -3.77 0.63
C PHE A 112 -1.71 -4.15 0.43
N ASP A 113 -1.19 -3.94 -0.77
CA ASP A 113 0.24 -4.13 -1.01
C ASP A 113 0.77 -3.13 -2.04
N PHE A 114 2.08 -3.06 -2.14
CA PHE A 114 2.80 -2.20 -3.04
C PHE A 114 3.36 -2.99 -4.22
N ASP A 115 3.16 -2.49 -5.43
CA ASP A 115 3.86 -3.03 -6.58
C ASP A 115 5.36 -2.65 -6.56
N LYS A 116 6.12 -3.12 -7.56
CA LYS A 116 7.55 -2.85 -7.68
C LYS A 116 7.93 -1.37 -7.82
N PHE A 117 6.96 -0.49 -8.12
CA PHE A 117 7.13 0.96 -8.25
C PHE A 117 6.56 1.73 -7.04
N GLY A 118 6.13 1.01 -6.00
CA GLY A 118 5.57 1.61 -4.80
C GLY A 118 4.18 2.22 -5.01
N ASN A 119 3.40 1.70 -5.95
CA ASN A 119 1.98 2.03 -6.07
C ASN A 119 1.20 1.21 -5.07
N LEU A 120 0.35 1.87 -4.31
CA LEU A 120 -0.51 1.25 -3.31
C LEU A 120 -1.78 0.73 -3.97
N ILE A 121 -1.94 -0.58 -4.00
CA ILE A 121 -3.11 -1.27 -4.54
C ILE A 121 -3.88 -1.92 -3.39
N ALA A 122 -5.19 -1.76 -3.40
CA ALA A 122 -6.08 -2.33 -2.41
C ALA A 122 -7.39 -2.79 -3.04
N ILE A 123 -8.15 -3.62 -2.33
CA ILE A 123 -9.54 -3.90 -2.68
C ILE A 123 -10.39 -3.45 -1.50
N ASP A 124 -11.25 -2.46 -1.74
CA ASP A 124 -12.16 -1.93 -0.73
C ASP A 124 -13.43 -2.78 -0.71
N ASN A 125 -13.68 -3.44 0.41
CA ASN A 125 -14.86 -4.28 0.62
C ASN A 125 -16.06 -3.38 0.89
N ASP A 126 -16.70 -2.89 -0.17
CA ASP A 126 -17.78 -1.91 -0.12
C ASP A 126 -19.05 -2.32 -0.87
N ALA A 127 -19.10 -3.53 -1.46
CA ALA A 127 -20.28 -4.07 -2.10
C ALA A 127 -21.35 -4.48 -1.08
N ASP A 128 -22.55 -3.99 -1.28
CA ASP A 128 -23.67 -4.21 -0.36
C ASP A 128 -24.99 -4.57 -1.06
N HIS A 129 -24.98 -4.63 -2.39
CA HIS A 129 -26.07 -5.09 -3.22
C HIS A 129 -25.81 -6.48 -3.82
N ASP A 130 -26.87 -7.21 -4.09
CA ASP A 130 -26.78 -8.46 -4.81
C ASP A 130 -26.18 -8.25 -6.21
N GLY A 131 -25.10 -8.96 -6.50
CA GLY A 131 -24.39 -8.88 -7.77
C GLY A 131 -23.36 -7.74 -7.87
N GLU A 132 -23.31 -6.83 -6.93
CA GLU A 132 -22.23 -5.85 -6.83
C GLU A 132 -20.93 -6.53 -6.40
N ARG A 133 -19.81 -6.01 -6.91
CA ARG A 133 -18.46 -6.46 -6.57
C ARG A 133 -17.67 -5.34 -5.94
N GLU A 134 -16.71 -5.74 -5.13
CA GLU A 134 -15.82 -4.83 -4.40
C GLU A 134 -14.90 -4.04 -5.33
N ARG A 135 -14.52 -2.85 -4.93
CA ARG A 135 -13.69 -1.96 -5.74
C ARG A 135 -12.20 -2.28 -5.62
N LEU A 136 -11.56 -2.71 -6.72
CA LEU A 136 -10.11 -2.69 -6.84
C LEU A 136 -9.66 -1.26 -7.09
N VAL A 137 -8.79 -0.71 -6.24
CA VAL A 137 -8.42 0.72 -6.25
C VAL A 137 -6.91 0.92 -6.26
N HIS A 138 -6.48 1.96 -6.98
CA HIS A 138 -5.15 2.56 -6.86
C HIS A 138 -5.24 3.75 -5.91
N LEU A 139 -4.62 3.64 -4.76
CA LEU A 139 -4.67 4.67 -3.72
C LEU A 139 -3.48 5.61 -3.83
N ILE A 140 -3.77 6.90 -3.89
CA ILE A 140 -2.78 7.98 -3.86
C ILE A 140 -2.90 8.78 -2.57
N ASN A 141 -1.87 9.51 -2.20
CA ASN A 141 -1.91 10.30 -0.96
C ASN A 141 -3.00 11.40 -1.04
N GLY A 142 -3.83 11.42 0.00
CA GLY A 142 -4.95 12.36 0.09
C GLY A 142 -6.22 11.89 -0.61
N SER A 143 -6.21 10.72 -1.26
CA SER A 143 -7.41 10.19 -1.92
C SER A 143 -8.56 9.97 -0.95
N ASP A 144 -9.77 10.13 -1.47
CA ASP A 144 -11.02 10.01 -0.74
C ASP A 144 -11.99 9.12 -1.52
N GLY A 145 -12.25 7.91 -0.99
CA GLY A 145 -13.19 6.96 -1.56
C GLY A 145 -14.66 7.34 -1.35
N GLY A 146 -14.94 8.35 -0.48
CA GLY A 146 -16.28 8.92 -0.26
C GLY A 146 -17.13 8.23 0.80
N TRP A 147 -16.77 7.08 1.28
CA TRP A 147 -17.53 6.40 2.33
C TRP A 147 -17.58 7.24 3.62
N ARG A 148 -18.78 7.47 4.17
CA ARG A 148 -19.02 8.35 5.34
C ARG A 148 -19.97 7.76 6.35
N ILE A 149 -20.39 6.51 6.17
CA ILE A 149 -21.47 5.92 6.95
C ILE A 149 -21.07 4.56 7.50
N ASN A 150 -21.36 4.32 8.77
CA ASN A 150 -21.31 3.00 9.38
C ASN A 150 -22.70 2.36 9.31
N TRP A 151 -23.13 1.98 8.12
CA TRP A 151 -24.49 1.45 7.93
C TRP A 151 -24.66 0.06 8.52
N GLN A 152 -23.61 -0.77 8.61
CA GLN A 152 -23.74 -2.07 9.27
C GLN A 152 -24.13 -1.95 10.73
N PHE A 153 -23.60 -0.96 11.45
CA PHE A 153 -24.03 -0.71 12.81
C PHE A 153 -25.54 -0.46 12.88
N GLY A 154 -26.06 0.43 12.03
CA GLY A 154 -27.49 0.71 11.91
C GLY A 154 -28.29 -0.49 11.41
N LYS A 155 -27.80 -1.21 10.41
CA LYS A 155 -28.45 -2.39 9.83
C LYS A 155 -28.73 -3.47 10.87
N TYR A 156 -27.82 -3.71 11.80
CA TYR A 156 -27.98 -4.75 12.83
C TYR A 156 -28.70 -4.28 14.08
N THR A 157 -28.61 -2.99 14.42
CA THR A 157 -29.26 -2.41 15.60
C THR A 157 -30.65 -1.89 15.30
N ASP A 158 -30.91 -1.39 14.10
CA ASP A 158 -32.20 -0.85 13.66
C ASP A 158 -32.42 -1.13 12.16
N PRO A 159 -32.68 -2.40 11.78
CA PRO A 159 -32.77 -2.82 10.39
C PRO A 159 -33.91 -2.18 9.62
N LYS A 160 -34.98 -1.75 10.28
CA LYS A 160 -36.14 -1.11 9.60
C LYS A 160 -35.76 0.27 9.04
N ASN A 161 -34.95 1.02 9.77
CA ASN A 161 -34.59 2.39 9.40
C ASN A 161 -33.21 2.51 8.72
N ASN A 162 -32.50 1.41 8.55
CA ASN A 162 -31.13 1.37 8.00
C ASN A 162 -31.00 0.41 6.82
N SER A 163 -32.09 0.15 6.09
CA SER A 163 -32.05 -0.64 4.85
C SER A 163 -31.49 0.16 3.67
N TYR A 164 -31.65 1.48 3.70
CA TYR A 164 -31.18 2.39 2.66
C TYR A 164 -29.70 2.73 2.81
N LYS A 165 -28.92 2.40 1.81
CA LYS A 165 -27.48 2.58 1.74
C LYS A 165 -27.16 3.73 0.81
N VAL A 166 -27.28 4.96 1.30
CA VAL A 166 -27.26 6.19 0.49
C VAL A 166 -26.11 6.24 -0.53
N TRP A 167 -24.92 5.85 -0.13
CA TRP A 167 -23.76 5.82 -1.03
C TRP A 167 -23.95 4.92 -2.24
N ILE A 168 -24.43 3.70 -2.01
CA ILE A 168 -24.59 2.64 -3.01
C ILE A 168 -25.92 2.79 -3.75
N ASP A 169 -27.02 2.99 -3.01
CA ASP A 169 -28.35 3.11 -3.55
C ASP A 169 -28.47 4.33 -4.49
N GLU A 170 -27.82 5.44 -4.12
CA GLU A 170 -27.74 6.65 -4.96
C GLU A 170 -26.61 6.58 -6.01
N LYS A 171 -25.86 5.49 -6.07
CA LYS A 171 -24.74 5.30 -6.99
C LYS A 171 -23.75 6.48 -7.00
N MET A 172 -23.46 7.04 -5.85
CA MET A 172 -22.63 8.24 -5.72
C MET A 172 -21.18 8.02 -6.16
N HIS A 173 -20.77 6.80 -6.37
CA HIS A 173 -19.47 6.39 -6.89
C HIS A 173 -19.40 6.35 -8.43
N ILE A 174 -20.52 6.60 -9.11
CA ILE A 174 -20.63 6.56 -10.57
C ILE A 174 -21.02 7.95 -11.09
N PRO A 175 -20.35 8.51 -12.10
CA PRO A 175 -20.82 9.71 -12.78
C PRO A 175 -22.19 9.48 -13.45
N TYR A 176 -23.13 10.41 -13.30
CA TYR A 176 -24.48 10.29 -13.90
C TYR A 176 -24.52 10.62 -15.38
N TRP A 177 -23.51 11.34 -15.89
CA TRP A 177 -23.40 11.71 -17.32
C TRP A 177 -21.95 11.83 -17.72
N GLU A 178 -21.69 11.73 -19.01
CA GLU A 178 -20.36 11.92 -19.59
C GLU A 178 -19.81 13.31 -19.25
N GLY A 179 -18.55 13.37 -18.81
CA GLY A 179 -17.87 14.60 -18.42
C GLY A 179 -18.18 15.08 -17.00
N GLN A 180 -19.06 14.44 -16.25
CA GLN A 180 -19.22 14.72 -14.83
C GLN A 180 -17.99 14.30 -14.05
N ALA A 181 -17.48 15.18 -13.19
CA ALA A 181 -16.42 14.80 -12.25
C ALA A 181 -16.90 13.66 -11.34
N ALA A 182 -16.02 12.71 -11.08
CA ALA A 182 -16.31 11.68 -10.09
C ALA A 182 -16.44 12.33 -8.71
N TYR A 183 -17.42 11.90 -7.95
CA TYR A 183 -17.59 12.35 -6.58
C TYR A 183 -16.46 11.81 -5.67
N PHE A 184 -15.85 10.69 -6.05
CA PHE A 184 -14.94 9.91 -5.22
C PHE A 184 -13.85 9.25 -6.08
N LEU A 185 -12.85 8.69 -5.41
CA LEU A 185 -11.80 7.92 -6.08
C LEU A 185 -12.42 6.83 -6.95
N PRO A 186 -12.22 6.85 -8.27
CA PRO A 186 -12.74 5.82 -9.16
C PRO A 186 -12.03 4.49 -8.92
N PRO A 187 -12.74 3.35 -9.00
CA PRO A 187 -12.09 2.05 -9.01
C PRO A 187 -11.34 1.82 -10.33
N ILE A 188 -10.28 0.99 -10.27
CA ILE A 188 -9.73 0.36 -11.46
C ILE A 188 -10.83 -0.50 -12.11
N ILE A 189 -11.51 -1.31 -11.29
CA ILE A 189 -12.65 -2.14 -11.68
C ILE A 189 -13.39 -2.63 -10.42
N ASN A 190 -14.67 -2.95 -10.55
CA ASN A 190 -15.39 -3.79 -9.59
C ASN A 190 -15.00 -5.25 -9.84
N TYR A 191 -14.31 -5.90 -8.88
CA TYR A 191 -13.51 -7.08 -9.19
C TYR A 191 -14.06 -8.38 -8.59
N ILE A 192 -13.94 -8.59 -7.28
CA ILE A 192 -14.33 -9.82 -6.55
C ILE A 192 -15.29 -9.49 -5.42
N ASN A 193 -15.71 -10.52 -4.66
CA ASN A 193 -16.54 -10.32 -3.47
C ASN A 193 -15.77 -10.72 -2.21
N GLY A 194 -15.95 -9.97 -1.11
CA GLY A 194 -15.36 -10.29 0.19
C GLY A 194 -13.85 -10.48 0.17
N PRO A 195 -13.05 -9.52 -0.35
CA PRO A 195 -11.59 -9.59 -0.32
C PRO A 195 -11.08 -9.63 1.12
N THR A 196 -10.05 -10.46 1.37
CA THR A 196 -9.43 -10.56 2.70
C THR A 196 -7.92 -10.35 2.63
N GLY A 197 -7.17 -11.30 2.08
CA GLY A 197 -5.72 -11.18 1.92
C GLY A 197 -5.32 -10.60 0.58
N LEU A 198 -4.28 -9.75 0.55
CA LEU A 198 -3.69 -9.23 -0.69
C LEU A 198 -2.17 -9.19 -0.59
N ALA A 199 -1.48 -9.80 -1.55
CA ALA A 199 -0.02 -9.75 -1.64
C ALA A 199 0.45 -9.59 -3.09
N TYR A 200 1.49 -8.77 -3.30
CA TYR A 200 2.19 -8.64 -4.58
C TYR A 200 3.34 -9.63 -4.67
N ASN A 201 3.53 -10.28 -5.83
CA ASN A 201 4.70 -11.13 -6.03
C ASN A 201 5.99 -10.30 -5.90
N PRO A 202 6.87 -10.63 -4.97
CA PRO A 202 8.06 -9.80 -4.71
C PRO A 202 9.09 -9.81 -5.84
N GLY A 203 8.90 -10.64 -6.89
CA GLY A 203 9.75 -10.72 -8.09
C GLY A 203 10.50 -12.03 -8.27
N SER A 204 10.56 -12.88 -7.23
CA SER A 204 11.18 -14.20 -7.32
C SER A 204 10.30 -15.34 -6.80
N ALA A 205 9.08 -15.03 -6.35
CA ALA A 205 8.18 -16.01 -5.78
C ALA A 205 7.46 -16.82 -6.87
N LEU A 206 7.16 -18.08 -6.55
CA LEU A 206 6.55 -19.05 -7.47
C LEU A 206 7.40 -19.22 -8.76
N SER A 207 6.80 -19.17 -9.94
CA SER A 207 7.51 -19.19 -11.23
C SER A 207 7.42 -17.84 -11.93
N SER A 208 8.22 -17.66 -13.01
CA SER A 208 8.22 -16.42 -13.81
C SER A 208 6.84 -16.06 -14.40
N LYS A 209 5.96 -17.05 -14.61
CA LYS A 209 4.56 -16.84 -15.02
C LYS A 209 3.81 -15.88 -14.09
N TRP A 210 4.19 -15.82 -12.83
CA TRP A 210 3.51 -15.05 -11.79
C TRP A 210 4.24 -13.77 -11.40
N GLU A 211 5.33 -13.43 -12.09
CA GLU A 211 5.96 -12.11 -11.91
C GLU A 211 4.94 -11.00 -12.23
N ASN A 212 4.99 -9.90 -11.47
CA ASN A 212 4.07 -8.74 -11.57
C ASN A 212 2.59 -9.04 -11.24
N ASN A 213 2.25 -10.20 -10.68
CA ASN A 213 0.90 -10.47 -10.24
C ASN A 213 0.69 -10.08 -8.79
N PHE A 214 -0.52 -9.60 -8.51
CA PHE A 214 -1.11 -9.58 -7.18
C PHE A 214 -1.89 -10.87 -6.96
N PHE A 215 -1.99 -11.27 -5.70
CA PHE A 215 -2.78 -12.42 -5.25
C PHE A 215 -3.78 -11.94 -4.22
N VAL A 216 -5.04 -12.32 -4.38
CA VAL A 216 -6.11 -11.92 -3.47
C VAL A 216 -6.97 -13.09 -3.07
N SER A 217 -7.25 -13.19 -1.77
CA SER A 217 -8.22 -14.14 -1.22
C SER A 217 -9.63 -13.58 -1.33
N GLU A 218 -10.54 -14.35 -1.91
CA GLU A 218 -11.98 -14.08 -1.89
C GLU A 218 -12.65 -14.94 -0.82
N PHE A 219 -13.27 -14.33 0.19
CA PHE A 219 -13.95 -15.00 1.28
C PHE A 219 -15.47 -14.82 1.18
N ARG A 220 -16.17 -15.88 0.81
CA ARG A 220 -17.64 -15.88 0.66
C ARG A 220 -18.35 -16.83 1.64
N GLY A 221 -17.68 -17.23 2.71
CA GLY A 221 -18.25 -18.12 3.74
C GLY A 221 -18.50 -19.56 3.29
N SER A 222 -18.12 -19.91 2.05
CA SER A 222 -18.22 -21.27 1.50
C SER A 222 -16.94 -21.62 0.76
N PRO A 223 -16.29 -22.77 1.07
CA PRO A 223 -15.07 -23.19 0.39
C PRO A 223 -15.20 -23.30 -1.13
N SER A 224 -16.35 -23.75 -1.63
CA SER A 224 -16.61 -23.89 -3.06
C SER A 224 -16.66 -22.56 -3.82
N ASN A 225 -16.91 -21.46 -3.11
CA ASN A 225 -17.10 -20.11 -3.67
C ASN A 225 -16.03 -19.11 -3.24
N SER A 226 -14.97 -19.58 -2.60
CA SER A 226 -13.93 -18.72 -2.00
C SER A 226 -12.56 -19.04 -2.61
N PRO A 227 -12.29 -18.60 -3.86
CA PRO A 227 -11.00 -18.84 -4.50
C PRO A 227 -9.91 -17.87 -4.02
N ILE A 228 -8.66 -18.19 -4.41
CA ILE A 228 -7.58 -17.20 -4.51
C ILE A 228 -7.44 -16.85 -5.99
N HIS A 229 -7.43 -15.54 -6.28
CA HIS A 229 -7.17 -15.02 -7.61
C HIS A 229 -5.74 -14.51 -7.72
N ALA A 230 -5.09 -14.76 -8.85
CA ALA A 230 -3.91 -14.05 -9.30
C ALA A 230 -4.32 -13.04 -10.38
N PHE A 231 -3.93 -11.78 -10.27
CA PHE A 231 -4.25 -10.77 -11.25
C PHE A 231 -3.06 -9.89 -11.59
N GLU A 232 -3.03 -9.41 -12.83
CA GLU A 232 -2.02 -8.50 -13.35
C GLU A 232 -2.67 -7.18 -13.73
N LEU A 233 -2.02 -6.08 -13.39
CA LEU A 233 -2.39 -4.72 -13.79
C LEU A 233 -1.46 -4.23 -14.90
N GLU A 234 -1.99 -3.46 -15.81
CA GLU A 234 -1.21 -2.69 -16.78
C GLU A 234 -1.54 -1.21 -16.68
N LYS A 235 -0.60 -0.37 -17.08
CA LYS A 235 -0.74 1.09 -17.01
C LYS A 235 -1.91 1.54 -17.90
N ASP A 236 -2.77 2.38 -17.36
CA ASP A 236 -3.82 3.09 -18.07
C ASP A 236 -3.86 4.55 -17.58
N GLY A 237 -3.41 5.46 -18.44
CA GLY A 237 -3.29 6.86 -18.08
C GLY A 237 -2.39 7.11 -16.88
N SER A 238 -2.94 7.76 -15.87
CA SER A 238 -2.27 8.00 -14.58
C SER A 238 -2.38 6.83 -13.61
N SER A 239 -3.23 5.83 -13.92
CA SER A 239 -3.54 4.68 -13.08
C SER A 239 -3.29 3.35 -13.79
N PHE A 240 -4.21 2.41 -13.61
CA PHE A 240 -4.13 1.03 -14.10
C PHE A 240 -5.47 0.55 -14.63
N GLN A 241 -5.42 -0.47 -15.49
CA GLN A 241 -6.54 -1.35 -15.81
C GLN A 241 -6.19 -2.80 -15.49
N LEU A 242 -7.21 -3.63 -15.28
CA LEU A 242 -7.04 -5.07 -15.07
C LEU A 242 -6.68 -5.72 -16.40
N LYS A 243 -5.45 -6.22 -16.51
CA LYS A 243 -4.97 -6.92 -17.70
C LYS A 243 -5.42 -8.36 -17.73
N LYS A 244 -5.34 -9.05 -16.61
CA LYS A 244 -5.63 -10.48 -16.51
C LYS A 244 -6.02 -10.85 -15.08
N SER A 245 -6.93 -11.83 -14.96
CA SER A 245 -7.28 -12.49 -13.70
C SER A 245 -7.41 -14.00 -13.91
N THR A 246 -6.99 -14.78 -12.91
CA THR A 246 -7.04 -16.25 -12.95
C THR A 246 -7.31 -16.78 -11.55
N GLU A 247 -8.32 -17.61 -11.38
CA GLU A 247 -8.50 -18.42 -10.16
C GLU A 247 -7.39 -19.47 -10.08
N ILE A 248 -6.67 -19.54 -8.95
CA ILE A 248 -5.53 -20.45 -8.77
C ILE A 248 -5.74 -21.50 -7.69
N VAL A 249 -6.61 -21.23 -6.73
CA VAL A 249 -6.97 -22.12 -5.63
C VAL A 249 -8.46 -22.01 -5.40
N LYS A 250 -9.10 -23.16 -5.09
CA LYS A 250 -10.53 -23.24 -4.74
C LYS A 250 -10.76 -24.40 -3.79
N GLY A 251 -11.84 -24.37 -3.04
CA GLY A 251 -12.21 -25.45 -2.10
C GLY A 251 -11.71 -25.22 -0.68
N LEU A 252 -11.24 -24.02 -0.35
CA LEU A 252 -10.78 -23.56 0.96
C LEU A 252 -11.46 -22.24 1.33
N LEU A 253 -11.27 -21.76 2.56
CA LEU A 253 -11.70 -20.42 2.99
C LEU A 253 -10.46 -19.53 3.26
N PRO A 254 -9.80 -19.06 2.19
CA PRO A 254 -8.55 -18.32 2.33
C PRO A 254 -8.78 -16.96 2.99
N THR A 255 -7.81 -16.55 3.80
CA THR A 255 -7.79 -15.25 4.47
C THR A 255 -6.52 -14.47 4.10
N GLY A 256 -5.61 -14.19 5.03
CA GLY A 256 -4.35 -13.50 4.72
C GLY A 256 -3.44 -14.30 3.79
N ILE A 257 -2.71 -13.60 2.93
CA ILE A 257 -1.72 -14.18 1.99
C ILE A 257 -0.38 -13.48 2.18
N ASP A 258 0.72 -14.25 2.14
CA ASP A 258 2.07 -13.70 2.03
C ASP A 258 3.05 -14.68 1.37
N PHE A 259 4.24 -14.19 1.01
CA PHE A 259 5.30 -14.96 0.39
C PHE A 259 6.43 -15.24 1.36
N GLY A 260 6.73 -16.53 1.56
CA GLY A 260 7.87 -16.95 2.37
C GLY A 260 9.23 -16.62 1.72
N PRO A 261 10.31 -16.67 2.51
CA PRO A 261 11.66 -16.41 2.01
C PRO A 261 12.12 -17.45 0.97
N ASP A 262 11.49 -18.62 0.95
CA ASP A 262 11.70 -19.69 -0.01
C ASP A 262 10.96 -19.46 -1.35
N GLY A 263 10.22 -18.35 -1.48
CA GLY A 263 9.45 -17.99 -2.67
C GLY A 263 8.14 -18.76 -2.82
N SER A 264 7.72 -19.51 -1.81
CA SER A 264 6.40 -20.14 -1.77
C SER A 264 5.36 -19.12 -1.28
N MET A 265 4.11 -19.31 -1.67
CA MET A 265 2.97 -18.55 -1.16
C MET A 265 2.36 -19.28 0.04
N TYR A 266 2.11 -18.54 1.10
CA TYR A 266 1.43 -19.03 2.31
C TYR A 266 0.12 -18.28 2.49
N PHE A 267 -0.92 -18.98 2.94
CA PHE A 267 -2.20 -18.35 3.26
C PHE A 267 -2.90 -19.06 4.43
N GLY A 268 -3.65 -18.28 5.19
CA GLY A 268 -4.53 -18.79 6.23
C GLY A 268 -5.80 -19.36 5.65
N ASP A 269 -6.35 -20.40 6.29
CA ASP A 269 -7.63 -21.02 5.95
C ASP A 269 -8.52 -20.98 7.19
N TRP A 270 -9.72 -20.39 7.05
CA TRP A 270 -10.69 -20.22 8.13
C TRP A 270 -11.40 -21.54 8.52
N ASP A 271 -11.23 -22.61 7.73
CA ASP A 271 -11.81 -23.96 7.84
C ASP A 271 -13.23 -24.07 7.27
N LEU A 272 -14.30 -23.70 7.98
CA LEU A 272 -15.68 -23.91 7.51
C LEU A 272 -16.63 -22.76 7.86
N GLY A 273 -17.26 -22.17 6.83
CA GLY A 273 -18.38 -21.24 6.98
C GLY A 273 -18.03 -19.92 7.66
N TRP A 274 -19.06 -19.19 8.07
CA TRP A 274 -18.92 -17.89 8.75
C TRP A 274 -18.64 -18.01 10.24
N ASN A 275 -18.99 -19.13 10.85
CA ASN A 275 -18.85 -19.33 12.29
C ASN A 275 -17.41 -19.70 12.66
N THR A 276 -16.94 -19.11 13.76
CA THR A 276 -15.64 -19.49 14.33
C THR A 276 -15.76 -20.83 15.03
N ASN A 277 -15.02 -21.83 14.59
CA ASN A 277 -14.92 -23.13 15.22
C ASN A 277 -13.62 -23.29 16.05
N LYS A 278 -12.82 -22.20 16.16
CA LYS A 278 -11.51 -22.16 16.82
C LYS A 278 -10.48 -23.07 16.16
N LYS A 279 -10.67 -23.39 14.88
CA LYS A 279 -9.76 -24.15 14.04
C LYS A 279 -9.33 -23.30 12.85
N GLY A 280 -8.17 -23.59 12.32
CA GLY A 280 -7.63 -22.96 11.12
C GLY A 280 -6.42 -23.75 10.65
N ARG A 281 -5.98 -23.44 9.43
CA ARG A 281 -4.80 -24.04 8.82
C ARG A 281 -3.96 -22.94 8.17
N ILE A 282 -2.69 -23.24 7.99
CA ILE A 282 -1.83 -22.49 7.10
C ILE A 282 -1.44 -23.41 5.97
N TRP A 283 -1.76 -22.99 4.75
CA TRP A 283 -1.40 -23.72 3.54
C TRP A 283 -0.17 -23.11 2.89
N LYS A 284 0.60 -23.95 2.25
CA LYS A 284 1.74 -23.58 1.41
C LYS A 284 1.46 -24.01 -0.02
N ILE A 285 1.57 -23.07 -0.94
CA ILE A 285 1.54 -23.34 -2.39
C ILE A 285 2.94 -23.11 -2.95
N ASP A 286 3.38 -24.03 -3.78
CA ASP A 286 4.65 -23.95 -4.46
C ASP A 286 4.55 -24.39 -5.91
N THR A 287 5.59 -24.10 -6.69
CA THR A 287 5.72 -24.60 -8.07
C THR A 287 6.29 -26.01 -8.07
N ILE A 288 5.99 -26.75 -9.13
CA ILE A 288 6.56 -28.10 -9.37
C ILE A 288 8.06 -27.98 -9.70
N GLU A 289 8.48 -26.87 -10.32
CA GLU A 289 9.87 -26.58 -10.67
C GLU A 289 10.69 -26.25 -9.42
N LYS A 290 11.39 -27.24 -8.88
CA LYS A 290 12.15 -27.10 -7.62
C LYS A 290 13.47 -26.33 -7.76
N ASP A 291 14.07 -26.28 -8.95
CA ASP A 291 15.43 -25.75 -9.18
C ASP A 291 15.44 -24.33 -9.76
N ASN A 292 14.59 -23.44 -9.23
CA ASN A 292 14.64 -22.04 -9.62
C ASN A 292 15.82 -21.35 -8.96
N LYS A 293 16.91 -21.15 -9.70
CA LYS A 293 18.14 -20.50 -9.25
C LYS A 293 17.88 -19.13 -8.63
N LYS A 294 16.92 -18.35 -9.19
CA LYS A 294 16.54 -17.04 -8.62
C LYS A 294 16.01 -17.18 -7.18
N ARG A 295 15.16 -18.17 -6.92
CA ARG A 295 14.58 -18.39 -5.58
C ARG A 295 15.64 -18.79 -4.55
N ILE A 296 16.57 -19.67 -4.94
CA ILE A 296 17.67 -20.08 -4.07
C ILE A 296 18.54 -18.87 -3.71
N LEU A 297 18.93 -18.08 -4.70
CA LEU A 297 19.72 -16.86 -4.47
C LEU A 297 18.99 -15.85 -3.59
N THR A 298 17.70 -15.66 -3.81
CA THR A 298 16.84 -14.78 -3.00
C THR A 298 16.74 -15.28 -1.56
N LYS A 299 16.47 -16.58 -1.35
CA LYS A 299 16.42 -17.16 -0.01
C LYS A 299 17.73 -16.92 0.74
N ASN A 300 18.86 -17.20 0.11
CA ASN A 300 20.18 -16.99 0.70
C ASN A 300 20.42 -15.51 1.04
N ALA A 301 20.06 -14.61 0.13
CA ALA A 301 20.15 -13.17 0.37
C ALA A 301 19.26 -12.72 1.55
N LEU A 302 18.00 -13.18 1.63
CA LEU A 302 17.10 -12.83 2.73
C LEU A 302 17.54 -13.34 4.11
N GLN A 303 18.33 -14.43 4.16
CA GLN A 303 18.85 -15.03 5.39
C GLN A 303 20.11 -14.35 5.92
N GLN A 304 20.78 -13.52 5.11
CA GLN A 304 21.98 -12.81 5.54
C GLN A 304 21.68 -11.78 6.64
N ASP A 305 22.64 -11.56 7.52
CA ASP A 305 22.64 -10.40 8.41
C ASP A 305 23.20 -9.19 7.67
N TYR A 306 22.32 -8.30 7.26
CA TYR A 306 22.68 -7.11 6.48
C TYR A 306 23.56 -6.13 7.25
N LYS A 307 23.56 -6.19 8.60
CA LYS A 307 24.42 -5.36 9.44
C LYS A 307 25.91 -5.70 9.27
N LEU A 308 26.20 -6.94 8.86
CA LEU A 308 27.57 -7.42 8.65
C LEU A 308 28.06 -7.24 7.21
N LEU A 309 27.20 -6.87 6.26
CA LEU A 309 27.57 -6.69 4.86
C LEU A 309 28.36 -5.38 4.65
N ASP A 310 29.32 -5.42 3.75
CA ASP A 310 30.01 -4.20 3.27
C ASP A 310 29.12 -3.37 2.33
N LEU A 311 29.55 -2.17 2.02
CA LEU A 311 28.79 -1.23 1.19
C LEU A 311 28.66 -1.70 -0.26
N ASP A 312 29.64 -2.41 -0.81
CA ASP A 312 29.58 -2.92 -2.18
C ASP A 312 28.60 -4.10 -2.28
N SER A 313 28.52 -4.95 -1.26
CA SER A 313 27.50 -5.99 -1.15
C SER A 313 26.10 -5.38 -1.10
N LEU A 314 25.88 -4.37 -0.26
CA LEU A 314 24.60 -3.66 -0.17
C LEU A 314 24.27 -2.94 -1.50
N TYR A 315 25.25 -2.31 -2.16
CA TYR A 315 25.08 -1.72 -3.49
C TYR A 315 24.56 -2.75 -4.50
N ASN A 316 25.15 -3.95 -4.53
CA ASN A 316 24.77 -5.02 -5.47
C ASN A 316 23.35 -5.57 -5.15
N LEU A 317 23.01 -5.71 -3.86
CA LEU A 317 21.70 -6.19 -3.42
C LEU A 317 20.54 -5.24 -3.78
N LEU A 318 20.79 -3.95 -3.98
CA LEU A 318 19.80 -3.02 -4.53
C LEU A 318 19.32 -3.41 -5.93
N SER A 319 20.07 -4.21 -6.67
CA SER A 319 19.72 -4.70 -8.01
C SER A 319 19.08 -6.09 -8.00
N ASN A 320 18.78 -6.66 -6.85
CA ASN A 320 18.19 -7.99 -6.76
C ASN A 320 16.79 -8.03 -7.42
N HIS A 321 16.42 -9.17 -7.98
CA HIS A 321 15.10 -9.37 -8.59
C HIS A 321 13.96 -9.24 -7.57
N ASP A 322 14.21 -9.66 -6.34
CA ASP A 322 13.20 -9.66 -5.27
C ASP A 322 13.18 -8.33 -4.52
N MET A 323 12.00 -7.73 -4.44
CA MET A 323 11.79 -6.44 -3.77
C MET A 323 12.14 -6.50 -2.29
N ARG A 324 11.95 -7.63 -1.61
CA ARG A 324 12.27 -7.80 -0.18
C ARG A 324 13.77 -7.68 0.07
N VAL A 325 14.58 -8.23 -0.84
CA VAL A 325 16.06 -8.10 -0.79
C VAL A 325 16.46 -6.65 -1.03
N ARG A 326 15.89 -5.99 -2.04
CA ARG A 326 16.17 -4.58 -2.32
C ARG A 326 15.78 -3.68 -1.13
N LYS A 327 14.59 -3.91 -0.53
CA LYS A 327 14.12 -3.19 0.68
C LYS A 327 15.07 -3.39 1.87
N LYS A 328 15.51 -4.64 2.15
CA LYS A 328 16.47 -4.88 3.23
C LYS A 328 17.78 -4.14 3.03
N SER A 329 18.31 -4.13 1.80
CA SER A 329 19.52 -3.36 1.46
C SER A 329 19.29 -1.86 1.61
N GLN A 330 18.20 -1.33 1.07
CA GLN A 330 17.82 0.07 1.19
C GLN A 330 17.75 0.49 2.66
N PHE A 331 17.04 -0.26 3.50
CA PHE A 331 16.84 0.08 4.91
C PHE A 331 18.14 0.00 5.72
N GLU A 332 18.99 -0.96 5.42
CA GLU A 332 20.33 -1.04 6.06
C GLU A 332 21.20 0.15 5.64
N LEU A 333 21.21 0.52 4.36
CA LEU A 333 21.94 1.70 3.88
C LEU A 333 21.43 2.99 4.54
N VAL A 334 20.12 3.13 4.76
CA VAL A 334 19.56 4.26 5.50
C VAL A 334 20.13 4.32 6.94
N LYS A 335 20.23 3.17 7.63
CA LYS A 335 20.82 3.08 8.96
C LYS A 335 22.31 3.46 8.98
N ARG A 336 23.03 3.26 7.86
CA ARG A 336 24.43 3.66 7.67
C ARG A 336 24.63 5.16 7.47
N GLY A 337 23.55 5.94 7.36
CA GLY A 337 23.62 7.41 7.27
C GLY A 337 24.44 7.91 6.06
N ASN A 338 25.51 8.66 6.31
CA ASN A 338 26.31 9.28 5.24
C ASN A 338 26.95 8.23 4.29
N SER A 339 27.42 7.11 4.79
CA SER A 339 27.99 6.05 3.95
C SER A 339 26.92 5.43 3.02
N GLY A 340 25.70 5.26 3.54
CA GLY A 340 24.57 4.81 2.71
C GLY A 340 24.13 5.86 1.69
N LEU A 341 24.17 7.14 2.06
CA LEU A 341 23.91 8.25 1.14
C LEU A 341 24.81 8.17 -0.12
N GLU A 342 26.12 7.96 0.07
CA GLU A 342 27.06 7.84 -1.05
C GLU A 342 26.75 6.63 -1.94
N VAL A 343 26.35 5.50 -1.33
CA VAL A 343 25.92 4.32 -2.09
C VAL A 343 24.68 4.61 -2.93
N PHE A 344 23.67 5.29 -2.35
CA PHE A 344 22.45 5.67 -3.08
C PHE A 344 22.76 6.59 -4.26
N LEU A 345 23.62 7.59 -4.07
CA LEU A 345 24.00 8.52 -5.13
C LEU A 345 24.77 7.80 -6.25
N LYS A 346 25.71 6.92 -5.89
CA LYS A 346 26.43 6.08 -6.88
C LYS A 346 25.44 5.22 -7.67
N ARG A 347 24.47 4.58 -7.00
CA ARG A 347 23.49 3.69 -7.64
C ARG A 347 22.48 4.43 -8.49
N LEU A 348 22.08 5.61 -8.08
CA LEU A 348 21.13 6.44 -8.81
C LEU A 348 21.69 6.92 -10.17
N ASN A 349 23.01 7.12 -10.26
CA ASN A 349 23.71 7.46 -11.50
C ASN A 349 23.99 6.24 -12.41
N ASP A 350 23.74 5.02 -11.93
CA ASP A 350 23.92 3.80 -12.72
C ASP A 350 22.61 3.41 -13.41
N GLU A 351 22.47 3.77 -14.67
CA GLU A 351 21.25 3.57 -15.47
C GLU A 351 20.97 2.10 -15.81
N SER A 352 21.87 1.18 -15.49
CA SER A 352 21.76 -0.25 -15.83
C SER A 352 20.58 -0.97 -15.17
N ASN A 353 20.02 -0.40 -14.07
CA ASN A 353 18.92 -1.03 -13.32
C ASN A 353 17.95 0.00 -12.75
N GLN A 354 16.79 0.13 -13.39
CA GLN A 354 15.74 1.07 -13.01
C GLN A 354 15.26 0.85 -11.56
N LEU A 355 15.00 -0.40 -11.13
CA LEU A 355 14.48 -0.69 -9.79
C LEU A 355 15.51 -0.33 -8.70
N ALA A 356 16.80 -0.54 -8.97
CA ALA A 356 17.84 -0.13 -8.03
C ALA A 356 17.92 1.40 -7.87
N ARG A 357 17.72 2.15 -8.97
CA ARG A 357 17.62 3.61 -8.94
C ARG A 357 16.41 4.07 -8.13
N ILE A 358 15.25 3.42 -8.31
CA ILE A 358 14.01 3.71 -7.56
C ILE A 358 14.23 3.48 -6.06
N HIS A 359 14.80 2.35 -5.66
CA HIS A 359 15.12 2.08 -4.26
C HIS A 359 16.12 3.09 -3.68
N SER A 360 17.03 3.61 -4.51
CA SER A 360 17.95 4.68 -4.09
C SER A 360 17.22 6.00 -3.84
N ILE A 361 16.26 6.37 -4.70
CA ILE A 361 15.40 7.54 -4.47
C ILE A 361 14.59 7.37 -3.17
N TRP A 362 14.03 6.19 -2.91
CA TRP A 362 13.30 5.92 -1.67
C TRP A 362 14.21 6.00 -0.45
N GLY A 363 15.45 5.47 -0.54
CA GLY A 363 16.46 5.59 0.52
C GLY A 363 16.86 7.04 0.79
N LEU A 364 17.05 7.85 -0.26
CA LEU A 364 17.29 9.29 -0.13
C LEU A 364 16.09 10.01 0.50
N GLY A 365 14.85 9.59 0.20
CA GLY A 365 13.64 10.09 0.84
C GLY A 365 13.61 9.80 2.34
N GLN A 366 13.99 8.57 2.75
CA GLN A 366 14.10 8.20 4.16
C GLN A 366 15.14 9.03 4.89
N LEU A 367 16.34 9.18 4.32
CA LEU A 367 17.38 10.06 4.87
C LEU A 367 16.94 11.52 4.89
N GLY A 368 16.17 11.96 3.87
CA GLY A 368 15.62 13.30 3.76
C GLY A 368 14.61 13.65 4.87
N ARG A 369 13.85 12.67 5.38
CA ARG A 369 12.97 12.88 6.55
C ARG A 369 13.78 13.16 7.83
N GLN A 370 14.97 12.59 7.93
CA GLN A 370 15.88 12.85 9.05
C GLN A 370 16.65 14.16 8.87
N LYS A 371 17.07 14.46 7.61
CA LYS A 371 17.86 15.65 7.26
C LYS A 371 17.40 16.18 5.90
N ILE A 372 16.51 17.15 5.93
CA ILE A 372 15.77 17.65 4.76
C ILE A 372 16.67 18.10 3.59
N GLY A 373 17.85 18.62 3.85
CA GLY A 373 18.81 19.08 2.82
C GLY A 373 19.32 17.97 1.89
N ILE A 374 19.13 16.70 2.24
CA ILE A 374 19.47 15.55 1.37
C ILE A 374 18.60 15.55 0.10
N ILE A 375 17.38 16.09 0.19
CA ILE A 375 16.44 16.11 -0.94
C ILE A 375 16.94 16.97 -2.11
N GLU A 376 17.81 17.93 -1.88
CA GLU A 376 18.48 18.68 -2.97
C GLU A 376 19.19 17.74 -3.97
N LYS A 377 19.69 16.61 -3.49
CA LYS A 377 20.38 15.64 -4.33
C LYS A 377 19.42 14.84 -5.24
N ILE A 378 18.12 14.93 -5.02
CA ILE A 378 17.08 14.31 -5.87
C ILE A 378 16.67 15.25 -7.02
N LYS A 379 16.78 16.56 -6.84
CA LYS A 379 16.33 17.56 -7.82
C LYS A 379 16.88 17.35 -9.25
N PRO A 380 18.15 16.97 -9.48
CA PRO A 380 18.65 16.72 -10.83
C PRO A 380 17.83 15.67 -11.61
N TYR A 381 17.25 14.69 -10.90
CA TYR A 381 16.48 13.59 -11.50
C TYR A 381 15.05 13.98 -11.90
N LEU A 382 14.63 15.21 -11.66
CA LEU A 382 13.44 15.81 -12.28
C LEU A 382 13.61 15.94 -13.81
N ASN A 383 14.85 15.96 -14.32
CA ASN A 383 15.18 16.03 -15.73
C ASN A 383 15.74 14.71 -16.28
N ASP A 384 15.45 13.58 -15.61
CA ASP A 384 15.91 12.25 -16.05
C ASP A 384 15.26 11.84 -17.38
N GLN A 385 15.92 10.94 -18.13
CA GLN A 385 15.35 10.38 -19.35
C GLN A 385 14.26 9.33 -19.08
N ASP A 386 14.29 8.71 -17.90
CA ASP A 386 13.34 7.70 -17.46
C ASP A 386 12.17 8.36 -16.74
N GLU A 387 10.96 8.28 -17.33
CA GLU A 387 9.73 8.85 -16.76
C GLU A 387 9.40 8.30 -15.37
N GLU A 388 9.76 7.05 -15.06
CA GLU A 388 9.51 6.50 -13.72
C GLU A 388 10.47 7.11 -12.69
N ILE A 389 11.71 7.40 -13.05
CA ILE A 389 12.68 8.10 -12.19
C ILE A 389 12.19 9.53 -11.91
N ILE A 390 11.71 10.26 -12.94
CA ILE A 390 11.07 11.58 -12.75
C ILE A 390 9.90 11.46 -11.76
N THR A 391 9.02 10.49 -11.98
CA THR A 391 7.85 10.24 -11.13
C THR A 391 8.25 10.03 -9.67
N GLN A 392 9.23 9.15 -9.43
CA GLN A 392 9.69 8.84 -8.07
C GLN A 392 10.38 10.03 -7.40
N ALA A 393 11.14 10.83 -8.16
CA ALA A 393 11.75 12.06 -7.66
C ALA A 393 10.67 13.06 -7.19
N ILE A 394 9.64 13.28 -8.01
CA ILE A 394 8.49 14.16 -7.67
C ILE A 394 7.75 13.63 -6.43
N LYS A 395 7.44 12.31 -6.38
CA LYS A 395 6.79 11.67 -5.23
C LYS A 395 7.54 11.92 -3.93
N ILE A 396 8.84 11.70 -3.93
CA ILE A 396 9.66 11.87 -2.72
C ILE A 396 9.74 13.34 -2.29
N ILE A 397 9.92 14.27 -3.23
CA ILE A 397 9.89 15.72 -2.94
C ILE A 397 8.58 16.10 -2.24
N GLY A 398 7.44 15.62 -2.76
CA GLY A 398 6.13 15.82 -2.17
C GLY A 398 5.98 15.11 -0.82
N ASP A 399 6.45 13.86 -0.71
CA ASP A 399 6.28 13.04 0.49
C ASP A 399 7.00 13.60 1.71
N VAL A 400 8.22 14.09 1.53
CA VAL A 400 8.98 14.74 2.60
C VAL A 400 8.62 16.23 2.79
N LYS A 401 7.68 16.75 1.98
CA LYS A 401 7.23 18.15 2.00
C LYS A 401 8.38 19.14 1.81
N TYR A 402 9.35 18.77 0.98
CA TYR A 402 10.50 19.61 0.69
C TYR A 402 10.04 20.87 -0.04
N GLN A 403 10.43 22.05 0.48
CA GLN A 403 10.08 23.34 -0.12
C GLN A 403 10.92 23.58 -1.38
N ILE A 404 10.27 23.50 -2.53
CA ILE A 404 10.83 23.70 -3.86
C ILE A 404 10.15 24.89 -4.52
N LYS A 405 10.79 25.52 -5.52
CA LYS A 405 10.15 26.60 -6.27
C LYS A 405 8.99 26.08 -7.13
N SER A 406 7.95 26.90 -7.32
CA SER A 406 6.83 26.56 -8.19
C SER A 406 7.26 26.22 -9.61
N ASP A 407 8.24 26.98 -10.13
CA ASP A 407 8.76 26.80 -11.49
C ASP A 407 9.46 25.42 -11.69
N ASP A 408 9.88 24.79 -10.61
CA ASP A 408 10.48 23.43 -10.65
C ASP A 408 9.44 22.32 -10.81
N LEU A 409 8.15 22.53 -10.43
CA LEU A 409 7.09 21.53 -10.47
C LEU A 409 5.95 21.82 -11.47
N ILE A 410 5.61 23.09 -11.70
CA ILE A 410 4.52 23.48 -12.63
C ILE A 410 4.70 22.88 -14.05
N PRO A 411 5.92 22.82 -14.65
CA PRO A 411 6.08 22.23 -15.97
C PRO A 411 5.59 20.78 -16.07
N PHE A 412 5.65 20.01 -14.98
CA PHE A 412 5.21 18.61 -14.94
C PHE A 412 3.69 18.45 -15.00
N LEU A 413 2.91 19.49 -14.75
CA LEU A 413 1.46 19.50 -14.97
C LEU A 413 1.09 19.37 -16.45
N LYS A 414 2.02 19.66 -17.36
CA LYS A 414 1.87 19.52 -18.82
C LYS A 414 2.76 18.42 -19.41
N HIS A 415 3.31 17.56 -18.57
CA HIS A 415 4.16 16.45 -19.03
C HIS A 415 3.34 15.47 -19.89
N LYS A 416 3.97 14.84 -20.89
CA LYS A 416 3.31 13.85 -21.77
C LYS A 416 2.74 12.63 -21.03
N SER A 417 3.39 12.23 -19.94
CA SER A 417 2.94 11.13 -19.06
C SER A 417 1.94 11.64 -18.03
N LEU A 418 0.72 11.09 -18.06
CA LEU A 418 -0.33 11.42 -17.09
C LEU A 418 0.04 10.98 -15.66
N ARG A 419 0.85 9.95 -15.52
CA ARG A 419 1.39 9.51 -14.25
C ARG A 419 2.31 10.57 -13.63
N VAL A 420 3.18 11.19 -14.41
CA VAL A 420 4.02 12.32 -13.96
C VAL A 420 3.15 13.50 -13.54
N GLN A 421 2.10 13.82 -14.32
CA GLN A 421 1.16 14.89 -14.00
C GLN A 421 0.47 14.63 -12.65
N LEU A 422 -0.03 13.40 -12.43
CA LEU A 422 -0.71 13.01 -11.19
C LEU A 422 0.20 13.26 -9.98
N HIS A 423 1.43 12.75 -10.01
CA HIS A 423 2.35 12.91 -8.89
C HIS A 423 2.87 14.34 -8.71
N ALA A 424 2.89 15.15 -9.79
CA ALA A 424 3.17 16.58 -9.67
C ALA A 424 2.04 17.31 -8.92
N ILE A 425 0.77 17.01 -9.22
CA ILE A 425 -0.38 17.55 -8.50
C ILE A 425 -0.33 17.13 -7.02
N GLU A 426 -0.10 15.84 -6.77
CA GLU A 426 0.05 15.31 -5.41
C GLU A 426 1.16 16.05 -4.65
N ALA A 427 2.35 16.18 -5.24
CA ALA A 427 3.48 16.87 -4.61
C ALA A 427 3.18 18.35 -4.32
N ILE A 428 2.60 19.07 -5.29
CA ILE A 428 2.17 20.47 -5.15
C ILE A 428 1.21 20.62 -3.96
N GLY A 429 0.21 19.73 -3.86
CA GLY A 429 -0.75 19.73 -2.76
C GLY A 429 -0.11 19.46 -1.40
N ARG A 430 0.79 18.48 -1.32
CA ARG A 430 1.50 18.10 -0.08
C ARG A 430 2.43 19.19 0.42
N ILE A 431 3.14 19.85 -0.48
CA ILE A 431 4.05 20.97 -0.15
C ILE A 431 3.25 22.25 0.15
N LYS A 432 1.97 22.31 -0.25
CA LYS A 432 1.11 23.51 -0.21
C LYS A 432 1.74 24.66 -0.99
N LEU A 433 2.18 24.35 -2.19
CA LEU A 433 2.86 25.29 -3.06
C LEU A 433 1.89 26.42 -3.48
N LYS A 434 2.30 27.67 -3.23
CA LYS A 434 1.47 28.83 -3.51
C LYS A 434 1.41 29.15 -5.01
N ASN A 435 0.35 29.86 -5.43
CA ASN A 435 0.16 30.38 -6.80
C ASN A 435 0.07 29.33 -7.91
N THR A 436 -0.30 28.07 -7.57
CA THR A 436 -0.40 26.95 -8.53
C THR A 436 -1.82 26.61 -8.93
N VAL A 437 -2.84 27.23 -8.33
CA VAL A 437 -4.26 26.90 -8.53
C VAL A 437 -4.69 27.05 -10.00
N LYS A 438 -4.22 28.11 -10.66
CA LYS A 438 -4.55 28.34 -12.10
C LYS A 438 -3.98 27.21 -12.97
N ASP A 439 -2.77 26.75 -12.70
CA ASP A 439 -2.11 25.69 -13.47
C ASP A 439 -2.79 24.34 -13.25
N ILE A 440 -3.22 24.05 -12.02
CA ILE A 440 -4.00 22.84 -11.70
C ILE A 440 -5.36 22.87 -12.41
N ILE A 441 -6.09 24.00 -12.37
CA ILE A 441 -7.38 24.14 -13.08
C ILE A 441 -7.17 23.94 -14.59
N GLU A 442 -6.11 24.48 -15.16
CA GLU A 442 -5.81 24.30 -16.57
C GLU A 442 -5.48 22.84 -16.91
N ASN A 443 -4.74 22.14 -16.05
CA ASN A 443 -4.51 20.71 -16.20
C ASN A 443 -5.83 19.92 -16.23
N ILE A 444 -6.76 20.20 -15.30
CA ILE A 444 -8.10 19.58 -15.26
C ILE A 444 -8.88 19.85 -16.56
N ARG A 445 -8.85 21.09 -17.06
CA ARG A 445 -9.52 21.46 -18.32
C ARG A 445 -8.94 20.69 -19.52
N ILE A 446 -7.62 20.59 -19.62
CA ILE A 446 -6.93 19.84 -20.68
C ILE A 446 -7.26 18.35 -20.59
N ASN A 447 -7.29 17.79 -19.37
CA ASN A 447 -7.68 16.41 -19.15
C ASN A 447 -9.11 16.12 -19.65
N ASN A 448 -10.02 17.08 -19.51
CA ASN A 448 -11.41 16.97 -19.94
C ASN A 448 -12.08 15.65 -19.51
N ASN A 449 -11.86 15.24 -18.27
CA ASN A 449 -12.36 13.99 -17.66
C ASN A 449 -11.92 12.68 -18.36
N LYS A 450 -10.91 12.72 -19.21
CA LYS A 450 -10.42 11.52 -19.92
C LYS A 450 -9.66 10.57 -18.99
N ASP A 451 -8.83 11.15 -18.12
CA ASP A 451 -8.14 10.37 -17.08
C ASP A 451 -8.87 10.52 -15.75
N LEU A 452 -9.19 9.38 -15.12
CA LEU A 452 -10.09 9.34 -13.98
C LEU A 452 -9.46 9.88 -12.67
N LEU A 453 -8.14 9.80 -12.51
CA LEU A 453 -7.47 10.32 -11.31
C LEU A 453 -7.07 11.80 -11.45
N LEU A 454 -7.06 12.35 -12.67
CA LEU A 454 -6.72 13.75 -12.95
C LEU A 454 -7.94 14.67 -13.07
N ARG A 455 -9.14 14.19 -12.78
CA ARG A 455 -10.38 14.97 -12.83
C ARG A 455 -10.84 15.51 -11.48
#